data_219d052936959cc9f2ef18cb7b3b88fe
#
_entry.id   219d052936959cc9f2ef18cb7b3b88fe
#
_cell.length_a   1.000
_cell.length_b   1.000
_cell.length_c   1.000
_cell.angle_alpha   90.00
_cell.angle_beta   90.00
_cell.angle_gamma   90.00
#
_symmetry.space_group_name_H-M   'P 1'
#
loop_
_entity.id
_entity.type
_entity.pdbx_description
1 polymer ?
#
loop_
_entity_poly.entity_id
_entity_poly.type
_entity_poly.pdbx_seq_one_letter_code
_entity_poly.pdbx_strand_id
1 'polypeptide(L)'
;MSAAFMGVQIDAIYHTSIVMDGIEYVYDGGIKTVKPGETHLGPPKEMLELGITNLPVDVIMDYLESLRGIYTGEAYDLFSHNCNNFSNDFSTFLIGQGIPEHITNLPQTVLNSPIGRVMQPQITEMVRRSRRRQNKDGGFLGVENDADVPQTQQHRASSVREVYSVAALDKVLKEAERSCAVIFFTSASCGPCKPLNPVYDQIAEEAAHKAVLIKVEISKAYDVGAKYNIRSTPSFMTFIHGKEEHRWSGSNPSELKGNVNLLIQKAWPSHPHESLTLPALRSASMKPVLFSKLPPLEKLKAKMGPSAQDAGIAGVLHFVAARAEAGAAEVTLPDLDAFSHSLRTASSTLPPEIMFTIVDLVRVSMVDPRFSGYYAEEKRHVTIAPLISYVNALENCPYSLRLVTLQMACNLFTSALYPTHILNCPTMTGPVVQLITTSLLDVKHHNVRVAAASLSFNIAAANSKFRNEEHLEALPEGDQIELGASLLEAIGAEEESAEAIKGFLLAFGYLVYCAPKDGEFVDLLKSMDAQGTVLGKQKLFPNEVLIKDIGSVLLGKGLA
;
A
#
# COMPACT_ATOMS: atom_id res chain seq x y z
N MET A 1 19.73 -39.73 -6.66
CA MET A 1 20.91 -39.86 -5.75
C MET A 1 20.51 -40.70 -4.58
N SER A 2 21.33 -41.66 -4.24
CA SER A 2 20.92 -42.89 -3.60
C SER A 2 20.62 -42.77 -2.09
N ALA A 3 19.71 -43.60 -1.60
CA ALA A 3 19.38 -43.85 -0.21
C ALA A 3 20.61 -44.07 0.70
N ALA A 4 21.74 -44.44 0.16
CA ALA A 4 22.99 -44.67 0.88
C ALA A 4 23.63 -43.37 1.46
N PHE A 5 23.34 -42.20 0.92
CA PHE A 5 23.92 -40.91 1.37
C PHE A 5 22.97 -40.10 2.22
N MET A 6 21.66 -40.16 2.03
CA MET A 6 20.67 -39.34 2.72
C MET A 6 19.80 -40.09 3.75
N GLY A 7 19.92 -41.43 3.80
CA GLY A 7 19.08 -42.24 4.68
C GLY A 7 17.60 -42.31 4.28
N VAL A 8 17.22 -41.57 3.22
CA VAL A 8 15.87 -41.51 2.64
C VAL A 8 16.01 -41.50 1.12
N GLN A 9 15.21 -42.29 0.43
CA GLN A 9 15.14 -42.28 -1.01
C GLN A 9 14.31 -41.07 -1.46
N ILE A 10 14.93 -40.16 -2.21
CA ILE A 10 14.25 -39.01 -2.84
C ILE A 10 14.18 -39.28 -4.32
N ASP A 11 12.99 -39.59 -4.82
CA ASP A 11 12.77 -39.97 -6.21
C ASP A 11 12.77 -38.74 -7.14
N ALA A 12 12.27 -37.61 -6.67
CA ALA A 12 12.26 -36.35 -7.42
C ALA A 12 12.12 -35.14 -6.49
N ILE A 13 12.54 -33.96 -6.96
CA ILE A 13 12.16 -32.65 -6.40
C ILE A 13 11.01 -32.14 -7.25
N TYR A 14 9.84 -32.00 -6.63
CA TYR A 14 8.62 -31.61 -7.33
C TYR A 14 8.49 -30.09 -7.38
N HIS A 15 8.14 -29.59 -8.56
CA HIS A 15 7.59 -28.26 -8.75
C HIS A 15 6.16 -28.43 -9.28
N THR A 16 5.18 -27.80 -8.66
CA THR A 16 3.77 -27.94 -9.01
C THR A 16 3.13 -26.62 -9.37
N SER A 17 2.11 -26.71 -10.20
CA SER A 17 1.21 -25.63 -10.60
C SER A 17 -0.22 -26.19 -10.71
N ILE A 18 -1.23 -25.33 -10.72
CA ILE A 18 -2.63 -25.72 -10.93
C ILE A 18 -3.09 -25.20 -12.29
N VAL A 19 -3.64 -26.07 -13.10
CA VAL A 19 -4.29 -25.70 -14.36
C VAL A 19 -5.80 -25.70 -14.17
N MET A 20 -6.45 -24.60 -14.49
CA MET A 20 -7.90 -24.43 -14.44
C MET A 20 -8.34 -23.56 -15.62
N ASP A 21 -9.36 -24.02 -16.36
CA ASP A 21 -9.93 -23.34 -17.53
C ASP A 21 -8.89 -22.89 -18.57
N GLY A 22 -7.86 -23.73 -18.81
CA GLY A 22 -6.82 -23.45 -19.80
C GLY A 22 -5.78 -22.42 -19.36
N ILE A 23 -5.76 -22.05 -18.08
CA ILE A 23 -4.77 -21.16 -17.47
C ILE A 23 -3.99 -21.94 -16.41
N GLU A 24 -2.67 -21.83 -16.44
CA GLU A 24 -1.76 -22.41 -15.45
C GLU A 24 -1.38 -21.35 -14.41
N TYR A 25 -1.65 -21.65 -13.15
CA TYR A 25 -1.35 -20.82 -11.99
C TYR A 25 -0.13 -21.40 -11.27
N VAL A 26 0.93 -20.61 -11.18
CA VAL A 26 2.22 -21.04 -10.60
C VAL A 26 2.74 -20.03 -9.61
N TYR A 27 3.31 -20.50 -8.50
CA TYR A 27 4.02 -19.66 -7.55
C TYR A 27 5.53 -19.72 -7.79
N ASP A 28 6.05 -18.66 -8.39
CA ASP A 28 7.47 -18.49 -8.67
C ASP A 28 7.85 -17.01 -8.61
N GLY A 29 8.27 -16.55 -7.42
CA GLY A 29 8.53 -15.13 -7.15
C GLY A 29 7.27 -14.26 -7.16
N GLY A 30 6.13 -14.83 -6.81
CA GLY A 30 4.77 -14.30 -6.85
C GLY A 30 3.87 -15.24 -7.63
N ILE A 31 2.54 -15.09 -7.50
CA ILE A 31 1.58 -15.88 -8.27
C ILE A 31 1.52 -15.34 -9.70
N LYS A 32 1.88 -16.19 -10.66
CA LYS A 32 1.86 -15.90 -12.09
C LYS A 32 0.82 -16.76 -12.80
N THR A 33 0.31 -16.27 -13.91
CA THR A 33 -0.57 -16.99 -14.82
C THR A 33 0.13 -17.15 -16.17
N VAL A 34 0.17 -18.35 -16.70
CA VAL A 34 0.78 -18.68 -17.99
C VAL A 34 -0.11 -19.65 -18.76
N LYS A 35 0.16 -19.85 -20.03
CA LYS A 35 -0.49 -20.95 -20.77
C LYS A 35 0.05 -22.29 -20.26
N PRO A 36 -0.79 -23.34 -20.22
CA PRO A 36 -0.37 -24.65 -19.73
C PRO A 36 0.87 -25.17 -20.46
N GLY A 37 1.91 -25.48 -19.68
CA GLY A 37 3.20 -25.97 -20.19
C GLY A 37 4.20 -24.90 -20.63
N GLU A 38 3.88 -23.62 -20.49
CA GLU A 38 4.76 -22.50 -20.85
C GLU A 38 5.47 -21.88 -19.61
N THR A 39 5.56 -22.59 -18.50
CA THR A 39 6.40 -22.15 -17.38
C THR A 39 7.89 -22.17 -17.77
N HIS A 40 8.73 -21.44 -17.06
CA HIS A 40 10.18 -21.44 -17.29
C HIS A 40 10.85 -22.82 -17.14
N LEU A 41 10.16 -23.80 -16.56
CA LEU A 41 10.61 -25.18 -16.41
C LEU A 41 10.22 -26.07 -17.60
N GLY A 42 9.48 -25.53 -18.56
CA GLY A 42 8.99 -26.26 -19.73
C GLY A 42 7.75 -27.14 -19.45
N PRO A 43 7.41 -28.07 -20.34
CA PRO A 43 6.22 -28.89 -20.24
C PRO A 43 6.24 -29.78 -18.99
N PRO A 44 5.08 -30.03 -18.34
CA PRO A 44 4.99 -30.87 -17.17
C PRO A 44 5.39 -32.30 -17.45
N LYS A 45 6.04 -32.95 -16.50
CA LYS A 45 6.37 -34.37 -16.56
C LYS A 45 5.14 -35.26 -16.36
N GLU A 46 4.22 -34.81 -15.53
CA GLU A 46 3.01 -35.52 -15.16
C GLU A 46 1.89 -34.51 -14.91
N MET A 47 0.69 -34.88 -15.33
CA MET A 47 -0.53 -34.14 -15.04
C MET A 47 -1.48 -35.03 -14.27
N LEU A 48 -1.93 -34.55 -13.12
CA LEU A 48 -2.89 -35.25 -12.25
C LEU A 48 -4.22 -34.53 -12.33
N GLU A 49 -5.27 -35.27 -12.64
CA GLU A 49 -6.63 -34.74 -12.58
C GLU A 49 -7.11 -34.74 -11.13
N LEU A 50 -7.29 -33.56 -10.56
CA LEU A 50 -7.64 -33.41 -9.14
C LEU A 50 -9.16 -33.38 -8.91
N GLY A 51 -9.94 -32.94 -9.90
CA GLY A 51 -11.39 -32.89 -9.85
C GLY A 51 -11.98 -31.66 -10.56
N ILE A 52 -13.26 -31.42 -10.30
CA ILE A 52 -14.04 -30.32 -10.91
C ILE A 52 -14.47 -29.37 -9.80
N THR A 53 -14.23 -28.08 -9.97
CA THR A 53 -14.77 -27.05 -9.08
C THR A 53 -16.13 -26.57 -9.58
N ASN A 54 -17.05 -26.34 -8.63
CA ASN A 54 -18.35 -25.71 -8.88
C ASN A 54 -18.40 -24.26 -8.35
N LEU A 55 -17.25 -23.71 -7.94
CA LEU A 55 -17.18 -22.33 -7.44
C LEU A 55 -17.34 -21.34 -8.60
N PRO A 56 -18.08 -20.24 -8.39
CA PRO A 56 -18.13 -19.14 -9.34
C PRO A 56 -16.74 -18.54 -9.60
N VAL A 57 -16.48 -18.14 -10.84
CA VAL A 57 -15.16 -17.61 -11.25
C VAL A 57 -14.76 -16.38 -10.47
N ASP A 58 -15.70 -15.48 -10.16
CA ASP A 58 -15.50 -14.30 -9.34
C ASP A 58 -15.00 -14.64 -7.92
N VAL A 59 -15.57 -15.66 -7.30
CA VAL A 59 -15.13 -16.16 -5.97
C VAL A 59 -13.71 -16.75 -6.05
N ILE A 60 -13.40 -17.44 -7.14
CA ILE A 60 -12.05 -18.00 -7.35
C ILE A 60 -11.03 -16.87 -7.55
N MET A 61 -11.38 -15.85 -8.32
CA MET A 61 -10.48 -14.72 -8.56
C MET A 61 -10.26 -13.87 -7.30
N ASP A 62 -11.29 -13.66 -6.47
CA ASP A 62 -11.17 -12.99 -5.16
C ASP A 62 -10.26 -13.77 -4.21
N TYR A 63 -10.36 -15.10 -4.20
CA TYR A 63 -9.46 -15.94 -3.41
C TYR A 63 -8.01 -15.88 -3.91
N LEU A 64 -7.80 -15.96 -5.21
CA LEU A 64 -6.46 -15.80 -5.82
C LEU A 64 -5.84 -14.45 -5.47
N GLU A 65 -6.63 -13.39 -5.47
CA GLU A 65 -6.14 -12.06 -5.08
C GLU A 65 -5.73 -12.04 -3.60
N SER A 66 -6.48 -12.71 -2.73
CA SER A 66 -6.08 -12.86 -1.32
C SER A 66 -4.77 -13.65 -1.17
N LEU A 67 -4.58 -14.70 -1.98
CA LEU A 67 -3.35 -15.48 -1.99
C LEU A 67 -2.13 -14.69 -2.51
N ARG A 68 -2.32 -13.67 -3.37
CA ARG A 68 -1.21 -12.80 -3.83
C ARG A 68 -0.56 -12.04 -2.70
N GLY A 69 -1.32 -11.68 -1.66
CA GLY A 69 -0.79 -11.06 -0.45
C GLY A 69 0.02 -12.02 0.44
N ILE A 70 -0.23 -13.33 0.32
CA ILE A 70 0.44 -14.38 1.11
C ILE A 70 1.63 -14.96 0.34
N TYR A 71 1.42 -15.30 -0.93
CA TYR A 71 2.41 -15.93 -1.82
C TYR A 71 3.17 -14.86 -2.63
N THR A 72 3.88 -13.96 -1.91
CA THR A 72 4.73 -12.93 -2.51
C THR A 72 6.09 -13.48 -2.91
N GLY A 73 6.84 -12.75 -3.74
CA GLY A 73 8.21 -13.15 -4.12
C GLY A 73 9.16 -13.21 -2.92
N GLU A 74 8.90 -12.40 -1.90
CA GLU A 74 9.71 -12.31 -0.68
C GLU A 74 9.37 -13.41 0.32
N ALA A 75 8.11 -13.84 0.35
CA ALA A 75 7.63 -14.90 1.25
C ALA A 75 8.08 -16.31 0.80
N TYR A 76 8.65 -16.46 -0.39
CA TYR A 76 9.05 -17.78 -0.89
C TYR A 76 10.19 -18.39 -0.11
N ASP A 77 9.91 -19.51 0.53
CA ASP A 77 10.89 -20.38 1.19
C ASP A 77 10.79 -21.81 0.63
N LEU A 78 11.93 -22.36 0.20
CA LEU A 78 11.98 -23.66 -0.47
C LEU A 78 11.41 -24.82 0.37
N PHE A 79 11.47 -24.72 1.68
CA PHE A 79 11.09 -25.80 2.59
C PHE A 79 9.73 -25.60 3.26
N SER A 80 9.31 -24.36 3.48
CA SER A 80 8.14 -24.03 4.28
C SER A 80 7.07 -23.22 3.55
N HIS A 81 7.42 -22.53 2.44
CA HIS A 81 6.49 -21.66 1.71
C HIS A 81 6.81 -21.60 0.22
N ASN A 82 6.56 -22.70 -0.49
CA ASN A 82 6.98 -22.92 -1.88
C ASN A 82 5.80 -23.17 -2.83
N CYS A 83 6.11 -23.50 -4.09
CA CYS A 83 5.11 -23.79 -5.13
C CYS A 83 4.15 -24.93 -4.74
N ASN A 84 4.62 -25.94 -3.98
CA ASN A 84 3.77 -27.05 -3.56
C ASN A 84 2.76 -26.61 -2.48
N ASN A 85 3.14 -25.69 -1.58
CA ASN A 85 2.22 -25.11 -0.61
C ASN A 85 1.13 -24.30 -1.32
N PHE A 86 1.50 -23.45 -2.27
CA PHE A 86 0.54 -22.69 -3.08
C PHE A 86 -0.44 -23.62 -3.82
N SER A 87 0.09 -24.63 -4.53
CA SER A 87 -0.76 -25.56 -5.27
C SER A 87 -1.69 -26.34 -4.34
N ASN A 88 -1.23 -26.70 -3.14
CA ASN A 88 -2.04 -27.36 -2.14
C ASN A 88 -3.18 -26.48 -1.62
N ASP A 89 -2.88 -25.25 -1.26
CA ASP A 89 -3.87 -24.30 -0.74
C ASP A 89 -4.91 -23.94 -1.80
N PHE A 90 -4.46 -23.71 -3.03
CA PHE A 90 -5.35 -23.38 -4.12
C PHE A 90 -6.25 -24.56 -4.52
N SER A 91 -5.71 -25.77 -4.60
CA SER A 91 -6.48 -26.99 -4.85
C SER A 91 -7.49 -27.25 -3.73
N THR A 92 -7.09 -27.11 -2.48
CA THR A 92 -7.99 -27.29 -1.32
C THR A 92 -9.17 -26.31 -1.38
N PHE A 93 -8.92 -25.07 -1.77
CA PHE A 93 -10.00 -24.09 -1.95
C PHE A 93 -10.93 -24.47 -3.12
N LEU A 94 -10.37 -24.89 -4.27
CA LEU A 94 -11.14 -25.18 -5.47
C LEU A 94 -12.07 -26.40 -5.33
N ILE A 95 -11.60 -27.46 -4.67
CA ILE A 95 -12.26 -28.77 -4.67
C ILE A 95 -12.32 -29.44 -3.29
N GLY A 96 -11.88 -28.75 -2.22
CA GLY A 96 -11.86 -29.31 -0.86
C GLY A 96 -10.77 -30.36 -0.61
N GLN A 97 -9.87 -30.61 -1.58
CA GLN A 97 -8.81 -31.60 -1.51
C GLN A 97 -7.48 -31.01 -1.97
N GLY A 98 -6.41 -31.26 -1.21
CA GLY A 98 -5.06 -30.84 -1.54
C GLY A 98 -4.40 -31.71 -2.61
N ILE A 99 -3.19 -31.32 -3.04
CA ILE A 99 -2.34 -32.14 -3.91
C ILE A 99 -1.79 -33.36 -3.10
N PRO A 100 -1.27 -34.40 -3.77
CA PRO A 100 -0.81 -35.61 -3.10
C PRO A 100 0.21 -35.36 -1.98
N GLU A 101 0.00 -36.01 -0.83
CA GLU A 101 0.80 -35.80 0.40
C GLU A 101 2.30 -36.09 0.22
N HIS A 102 2.68 -37.01 -0.65
CA HIS A 102 4.10 -37.29 -0.91
C HIS A 102 4.83 -36.10 -1.54
N ILE A 103 4.11 -35.16 -2.18
CA ILE A 103 4.66 -33.92 -2.73
C ILE A 103 4.76 -32.86 -1.64
N THR A 104 3.71 -32.67 -0.83
CA THR A 104 3.67 -31.63 0.23
C THR A 104 4.62 -31.95 1.38
N ASN A 105 4.82 -33.24 1.71
CA ASN A 105 5.67 -33.70 2.80
C ASN A 105 7.16 -33.81 2.44
N LEU A 106 7.52 -33.71 1.15
CA LEU A 106 8.89 -33.87 0.71
C LEU A 106 9.89 -32.88 1.35
N PRO A 107 9.60 -31.57 1.48
CA PRO A 107 10.52 -30.64 2.11
C PRO A 107 10.84 -31.00 3.57
N GLN A 108 9.84 -31.42 4.35
CA GLN A 108 10.04 -31.86 5.73
C GLN A 108 10.81 -33.17 5.83
N THR A 109 10.58 -34.08 4.90
CA THR A 109 11.31 -35.34 4.82
C THR A 109 12.81 -35.09 4.57
N VAL A 110 13.13 -34.12 3.71
CA VAL A 110 14.52 -33.70 3.46
C VAL A 110 15.14 -33.07 4.70
N LEU A 111 14.44 -32.14 5.35
CA LEU A 111 14.91 -31.46 6.56
C LEU A 111 15.11 -32.41 7.75
N ASN A 112 14.32 -33.46 7.85
CA ASN A 112 14.46 -34.47 8.91
C ASN A 112 15.65 -35.41 8.69
N SER A 113 16.26 -35.43 7.52
CA SER A 113 17.48 -36.18 7.26
C SER A 113 18.71 -35.51 7.91
N PRO A 114 19.71 -36.27 8.38
CA PRO A 114 20.92 -35.71 8.97
C PRO A 114 21.68 -34.74 8.04
N ILE A 115 21.72 -35.05 6.74
CA ILE A 115 22.40 -34.24 5.71
C ILE A 115 21.54 -33.03 5.31
N GLY A 116 20.22 -33.18 5.26
CA GLY A 116 19.32 -32.08 4.94
C GLY A 116 19.45 -30.90 5.92
N ARG A 117 19.58 -31.18 7.23
CA ARG A 117 19.81 -30.16 8.27
C ARG A 117 21.14 -29.42 8.08
N VAL A 118 22.20 -30.12 7.69
CA VAL A 118 23.53 -29.51 7.47
C VAL A 118 23.56 -28.68 6.18
N MET A 119 22.86 -29.11 5.14
CA MET A 119 22.87 -28.46 3.82
C MET A 119 21.77 -27.38 3.66
N GLN A 120 20.80 -27.31 4.54
CA GLN A 120 19.69 -26.35 4.47
C GLN A 120 20.16 -24.91 4.21
N PRO A 121 21.14 -24.34 4.94
CA PRO A 121 21.59 -22.96 4.71
C PRO A 121 22.22 -22.76 3.32
N GLN A 122 22.96 -23.77 2.84
CA GLN A 122 23.63 -23.71 1.53
C GLN A 122 22.64 -23.80 0.38
N ILE A 123 21.63 -24.66 0.49
CA ILE A 123 20.57 -24.85 -0.52
C ILE A 123 19.71 -23.58 -0.58
N THR A 124 19.31 -23.03 0.56
CA THR A 124 18.52 -21.79 0.65
C THR A 124 19.27 -20.63 0.00
N GLU A 125 20.57 -20.49 0.27
CA GLU A 125 21.38 -19.42 -0.31
C GLU A 125 21.63 -19.64 -1.83
N MET A 126 21.77 -20.88 -2.30
CA MET A 126 21.90 -21.20 -3.72
C MET A 126 20.63 -20.83 -4.50
N VAL A 127 19.44 -21.15 -3.98
CA VAL A 127 18.14 -20.79 -4.59
C VAL A 127 17.96 -19.27 -4.61
N ARG A 128 18.35 -18.58 -3.53
CA ARG A 128 18.33 -17.12 -3.43
C ARG A 128 19.24 -16.44 -4.47
N ARG A 129 20.43 -17.00 -4.71
CA ARG A 129 21.38 -16.50 -5.73
C ARG A 129 20.89 -16.75 -7.15
N SER A 130 20.32 -17.91 -7.43
CA SER A 130 19.74 -18.24 -8.75
C SER A 130 18.61 -17.29 -9.12
N ARG A 131 17.73 -16.93 -8.17
CA ARG A 131 16.64 -15.98 -8.38
C ARG A 131 17.13 -14.54 -8.58
N ARG A 132 18.19 -14.12 -7.88
CA ARG A 132 18.83 -12.81 -8.12
C ARG A 132 19.42 -12.69 -9.53
N ARG A 133 19.86 -13.79 -10.15
CA ARG A 133 20.33 -13.82 -11.54
C ARG A 133 19.17 -13.76 -12.54
N GLN A 134 18.08 -14.49 -12.32
CA GLN A 134 16.91 -14.43 -13.19
C GLN A 134 16.23 -13.05 -13.22
N ASN A 135 16.21 -12.31 -12.10
CA ASN A 135 15.72 -10.93 -12.08
C ASN A 135 16.67 -9.91 -12.77
N LYS A 136 17.90 -10.28 -13.12
CA LYS A 136 18.82 -9.42 -13.87
C LYS A 136 18.79 -9.65 -15.39
N ASP A 137 18.35 -10.80 -15.85
CA ASP A 137 18.35 -11.15 -17.28
C ASP A 137 17.04 -10.82 -18.01
N GLY A 138 16.06 -10.19 -17.34
CA GLY A 138 14.79 -9.74 -17.91
C GLY A 138 14.80 -8.32 -18.51
N GLY A 139 15.94 -7.70 -18.75
CA GLY A 139 16.07 -6.36 -19.32
C GLY A 139 16.91 -6.36 -20.59
N PHE A 140 16.27 -6.55 -21.76
CA PHE A 140 16.87 -6.29 -23.05
C PHE A 140 16.76 -4.78 -23.36
N LEU A 141 17.85 -4.07 -23.25
CA LEU A 141 18.41 -2.96 -24.03
C LEU A 141 19.47 -2.24 -23.16
N GLY A 142 20.73 -2.43 -23.56
CA GLY A 142 21.85 -1.76 -22.95
C GLY A 142 21.84 -0.25 -23.27
N VAL A 143 21.99 0.55 -22.23
CA VAL A 143 22.67 1.84 -22.27
C VAL A 143 23.50 1.96 -20.99
N GLU A 144 24.80 1.90 -21.15
CA GLU A 144 25.75 2.38 -20.14
C GLU A 144 25.61 3.90 -20.06
N ASN A 145 25.40 4.41 -18.85
CA ASN A 145 25.79 5.78 -18.51
C ASN A 145 26.20 5.84 -17.05
N ASP A 146 27.50 6.00 -16.86
CA ASP A 146 28.10 6.53 -15.65
C ASP A 146 27.53 7.92 -15.34
N ALA A 147 26.95 8.09 -14.19
CA ALA A 147 26.96 9.34 -13.44
C ALA A 147 26.50 9.07 -12.00
N ASP A 148 27.40 9.29 -11.07
CA ASP A 148 27.18 9.39 -9.64
C ASP A 148 26.04 10.37 -9.32
N VAL A 149 24.91 9.84 -8.80
CA VAL A 149 23.92 10.63 -8.07
C VAL A 149 23.58 9.86 -6.80
N PRO A 150 23.61 10.47 -5.62
CA PRO A 150 23.33 9.78 -4.37
C PRO A 150 21.86 9.32 -4.36
N GLN A 151 21.66 8.02 -4.42
CA GLN A 151 20.35 7.40 -4.23
C GLN A 151 19.92 7.61 -2.77
N THR A 152 18.89 8.42 -2.59
CA THR A 152 18.06 8.41 -1.37
C THR A 152 17.47 7.00 -1.22
N GLN A 153 17.99 6.28 -0.24
CA GLN A 153 17.55 4.93 0.11
C GLN A 153 16.10 5.01 0.59
N GLN A 154 15.18 4.51 -0.22
CA GLN A 154 13.86 4.10 0.26
C GLN A 154 14.07 2.91 1.22
N HIS A 155 13.63 3.07 2.44
CA HIS A 155 13.79 2.13 3.54
C HIS A 155 13.14 0.78 3.22
N ARG A 156 13.97 -0.24 3.00
CA ARG A 156 13.57 -1.64 3.16
C ARG A 156 13.39 -1.91 4.66
N ALA A 157 12.21 -2.41 5.03
CA ALA A 157 11.84 -2.77 6.39
C ALA A 157 12.83 -3.75 7.03
N SER A 158 13.07 -3.54 8.32
CA SER A 158 13.54 -4.46 9.36
C SER A 158 14.79 -5.30 9.07
N SER A 159 15.95 -4.66 9.05
CA SER A 159 17.19 -5.34 9.43
C SER A 159 17.69 -4.76 10.75
N VAL A 160 18.17 -5.64 11.66
CA VAL A 160 18.90 -5.22 12.85
C VAL A 160 20.06 -4.34 12.41
N ARG A 161 20.16 -3.13 12.96
CA ARG A 161 21.24 -2.19 12.64
C ARG A 161 22.47 -2.50 13.48
N GLU A 162 23.56 -2.89 12.86
CA GLU A 162 24.85 -3.08 13.55
C GLU A 162 25.58 -1.74 13.68
N VAL A 163 26.05 -1.43 14.88
CA VAL A 163 26.72 -0.17 15.21
C VAL A 163 28.06 -0.45 15.92
N TYR A 164 29.10 0.31 15.52
CA TYR A 164 30.47 0.09 15.97
C TYR A 164 31.12 1.32 16.61
N SER A 165 30.40 2.43 16.77
CA SER A 165 30.89 3.65 17.41
C SER A 165 29.77 4.45 18.05
N VAL A 166 30.12 5.28 19.04
CA VAL A 166 29.17 6.18 19.72
C VAL A 166 28.48 7.12 18.71
N ALA A 167 29.23 7.71 17.77
CA ALA A 167 28.65 8.63 16.79
C ALA A 167 27.61 7.95 15.88
N ALA A 168 27.87 6.70 15.46
CA ALA A 168 26.93 5.93 14.66
C ALA A 168 25.68 5.56 15.48
N LEU A 169 25.85 5.20 16.77
CA LEU A 169 24.73 4.89 17.65
C LEU A 169 23.85 6.13 17.92
N ASP A 170 24.47 7.27 18.22
CA ASP A 170 23.75 8.53 18.46
C ASP A 170 22.94 8.96 17.21
N LYS A 171 23.49 8.74 16.01
CA LYS A 171 22.76 8.97 14.75
C LYS A 171 21.52 8.07 14.64
N VAL A 172 21.66 6.76 14.89
CA VAL A 172 20.55 5.81 14.81
C VAL A 172 19.50 6.11 15.88
N LEU A 173 19.90 6.45 17.11
CA LEU A 173 18.96 6.83 18.18
C LEU A 173 18.22 8.13 17.86
N LYS A 174 18.89 9.11 17.20
CA LYS A 174 18.23 10.33 16.72
C LYS A 174 17.21 10.04 15.62
N GLU A 175 17.48 9.12 14.71
CA GLU A 175 16.51 8.65 13.72
C GLU A 175 15.29 7.97 14.37
N ALA A 176 15.52 7.26 15.50
CA ALA A 176 14.48 6.61 16.29
C ALA A 176 13.77 7.53 17.29
N GLU A 177 14.05 8.83 17.31
CA GLU A 177 13.52 9.78 18.30
C GLU A 177 11.98 9.90 18.24
N ARG A 178 11.36 9.63 17.10
CA ARG A 178 9.90 9.60 16.93
C ARG A 178 9.25 8.25 17.22
N SER A 179 10.04 7.24 17.59
CA SER A 179 9.58 5.87 17.85
C SER A 179 10.28 5.31 19.08
N CYS A 180 10.58 4.03 19.09
CA CYS A 180 11.38 3.40 20.12
C CYS A 180 12.55 2.63 19.54
N ALA A 181 13.58 2.42 20.36
CA ALA A 181 14.75 1.64 19.99
C ALA A 181 15.12 0.63 21.06
N VAL A 182 15.70 -0.49 20.63
CA VAL A 182 16.26 -1.52 21.49
C VAL A 182 17.72 -1.72 21.11
N ILE A 183 18.61 -1.69 22.09
CA ILE A 183 20.02 -1.99 21.88
C ILE A 183 20.32 -3.36 22.53
N PHE A 184 20.87 -4.26 21.75
CA PHE A 184 21.43 -5.52 22.19
C PHE A 184 22.95 -5.43 22.21
N PHE A 185 23.54 -5.39 23.40
CA PHE A 185 24.97 -5.46 23.61
C PHE A 185 25.40 -6.92 23.67
N THR A 186 26.20 -7.31 22.69
CA THR A 186 26.68 -8.68 22.49
C THR A 186 28.22 -8.73 22.38
N SER A 187 28.79 -9.92 22.38
CA SER A 187 30.19 -10.16 22.08
C SER A 187 30.37 -11.49 21.36
N ALA A 188 31.33 -11.57 20.44
CA ALA A 188 31.64 -12.79 19.69
C ALA A 188 32.01 -13.98 20.60
N SER A 189 32.63 -13.69 21.76
CA SER A 189 32.98 -14.70 22.79
C SER A 189 31.84 -15.05 23.74
N CYS A 190 30.72 -14.34 23.69
CA CYS A 190 29.60 -14.53 24.61
C CYS A 190 28.75 -15.76 24.21
N GLY A 191 28.95 -16.88 24.90
CA GLY A 191 28.15 -18.10 24.70
C GLY A 191 26.66 -17.89 24.87
N PRO A 192 26.18 -17.23 25.97
CA PRO A 192 24.76 -16.94 26.19
C PRO A 192 24.11 -15.99 25.19
N CYS A 193 24.89 -15.22 24.41
CA CYS A 193 24.38 -14.34 23.39
C CYS A 193 23.96 -15.08 22.10
N LYS A 194 24.62 -16.22 21.81
CA LYS A 194 24.41 -16.97 20.56
C LYS A 194 22.95 -17.38 20.32
N PRO A 195 22.21 -17.96 21.30
CA PRO A 195 20.81 -18.34 21.10
C PRO A 195 19.86 -17.14 20.98
N LEU A 196 20.28 -15.95 21.46
CA LEU A 196 19.47 -14.74 21.37
C LEU A 196 19.53 -14.06 20.01
N ASN A 197 20.62 -14.26 19.23
CA ASN A 197 20.75 -13.62 17.92
C ASN A 197 19.57 -13.91 16.99
N PRO A 198 19.18 -15.17 16.71
CA PRO A 198 18.04 -15.44 15.82
C PRO A 198 16.71 -14.92 16.40
N VAL A 199 16.55 -14.92 17.72
CA VAL A 199 15.36 -14.37 18.37
C VAL A 199 15.29 -12.84 18.19
N TYR A 200 16.43 -12.16 18.32
CA TYR A 200 16.51 -10.72 18.14
C TYR A 200 16.25 -10.30 16.69
N ASP A 201 16.76 -11.08 15.74
CA ASP A 201 16.54 -10.86 14.32
C ASP A 201 15.05 -11.08 13.96
N GLN A 202 14.41 -12.13 14.53
CA GLN A 202 12.97 -12.36 14.39
C GLN A 202 12.12 -11.22 14.98
N ILE A 203 12.48 -10.75 16.19
CA ILE A 203 11.80 -9.60 16.81
C ILE A 203 11.93 -8.35 15.93
N ALA A 204 13.07 -8.14 15.27
CA ALA A 204 13.27 -7.02 14.36
C ALA A 204 12.34 -7.09 13.13
N GLU A 205 12.12 -8.30 12.60
CA GLU A 205 11.15 -8.53 11.52
C GLU A 205 9.70 -8.30 12.00
N GLU A 206 9.34 -8.83 13.19
CA GLU A 206 8.01 -8.65 13.78
C GLU A 206 7.73 -7.18 14.16
N ALA A 207 8.74 -6.45 14.64
CA ALA A 207 8.61 -5.05 15.01
C ALA A 207 8.46 -4.12 13.80
N ALA A 208 8.96 -4.53 12.65
CA ALA A 208 8.95 -3.75 11.41
C ALA A 208 9.38 -2.28 11.63
N HIS A 209 8.51 -1.31 11.26
CA HIS A 209 8.78 0.12 11.44
C HIS A 209 8.49 0.67 12.85
N LYS A 210 7.91 -0.15 13.75
CA LYS A 210 7.49 0.30 15.09
C LYS A 210 8.65 0.47 16.05
N ALA A 211 9.75 -0.26 15.87
CA ALA A 211 10.94 -0.16 16.71
C ALA A 211 12.22 -0.33 15.89
N VAL A 212 13.26 0.42 16.26
CA VAL A 212 14.59 0.28 15.69
C VAL A 212 15.40 -0.66 16.57
N LEU A 213 15.74 -1.84 16.04
CA LEU A 213 16.57 -2.81 16.75
C LEU A 213 18.04 -2.64 16.34
N ILE A 214 18.88 -2.49 17.36
CA ILE A 214 20.30 -2.14 17.21
C ILE A 214 21.14 -3.23 17.88
N LYS A 215 22.16 -3.73 17.22
CA LYS A 215 23.12 -4.69 17.77
C LYS A 215 24.49 -4.01 17.89
N VAL A 216 25.08 -4.10 19.07
CA VAL A 216 26.41 -3.56 19.38
C VAL A 216 27.33 -4.69 19.82
N GLU A 217 28.32 -4.98 19.01
CA GLU A 217 29.40 -5.90 19.34
C GLU A 217 30.46 -5.16 20.17
N ILE A 218 30.42 -5.31 21.50
CA ILE A 218 31.25 -4.51 22.41
C ILE A 218 32.75 -4.75 22.27
N SER A 219 33.17 -5.88 21.73
CA SER A 219 34.59 -6.13 21.44
C SER A 219 35.11 -5.30 20.27
N LYS A 220 34.23 -4.75 19.44
CA LYS A 220 34.55 -3.85 18.32
C LYS A 220 34.13 -2.40 18.60
N ALA A 221 33.27 -2.16 19.59
CA ALA A 221 32.71 -0.86 19.95
C ALA A 221 32.96 -0.53 21.43
N TYR A 222 34.23 -0.46 21.83
CA TYR A 222 34.63 -0.21 23.22
C TYR A 222 34.14 1.14 23.74
N ASP A 223 34.14 2.15 22.91
CA ASP A 223 33.64 3.49 23.21
C ASP A 223 32.15 3.48 23.60
N VAL A 224 31.33 2.68 22.90
CA VAL A 224 29.92 2.50 23.20
C VAL A 224 29.74 1.75 24.53
N GLY A 225 30.49 0.65 24.73
CA GLY A 225 30.46 -0.11 25.99
C GLY A 225 30.81 0.75 27.21
N ALA A 226 31.81 1.63 27.07
CA ALA A 226 32.23 2.58 28.11
C ALA A 226 31.17 3.65 28.35
N LYS A 227 30.64 4.31 27.30
CA LYS A 227 29.59 5.34 27.40
C LYS A 227 28.34 4.85 28.14
N TYR A 228 27.89 3.64 27.80
CA TYR A 228 26.68 3.05 28.41
C TYR A 228 26.94 2.18 29.64
N ASN A 229 28.20 2.12 30.10
CA ASN A 229 28.64 1.37 31.29
C ASN A 229 28.25 -0.12 31.24
N ILE A 230 28.47 -0.77 30.09
CA ILE A 230 28.16 -2.19 29.89
C ILE A 230 29.22 -3.06 30.55
N ARG A 231 28.80 -3.85 31.58
CA ARG A 231 29.71 -4.70 32.37
C ARG A 231 29.63 -6.17 32.01
N SER A 232 28.57 -6.60 31.35
CA SER A 232 28.33 -8.00 30.96
C SER A 232 27.55 -8.09 29.66
N THR A 233 27.65 -9.22 28.96
CA THR A 233 26.85 -9.56 27.79
C THR A 233 26.17 -10.91 28.01
N PRO A 234 24.93 -11.10 27.59
CA PRO A 234 24.06 -10.13 26.90
C PRO A 234 23.48 -9.07 27.85
N SER A 235 23.45 -7.82 27.40
CA SER A 235 22.74 -6.72 28.05
C SER A 235 21.88 -6.01 27.03
N PHE A 236 20.76 -5.44 27.50
CA PHE A 236 19.80 -4.73 26.66
C PHE A 236 19.46 -3.38 27.24
N MET A 237 19.18 -2.42 26.36
CA MET A 237 18.67 -1.10 26.73
C MET A 237 17.56 -0.72 25.77
N THR A 238 16.51 -0.11 26.30
CA THR A 238 15.39 0.39 25.52
C THR A 238 15.27 1.89 25.62
N PHE A 239 14.79 2.51 24.54
CA PHE A 239 14.63 3.95 24.43
C PHE A 239 13.25 4.26 23.86
N ILE A 240 12.58 5.28 24.41
CA ILE A 240 11.36 5.88 23.87
C ILE A 240 11.63 7.36 23.67
N HIS A 241 11.37 7.88 22.47
CA HIS A 241 11.58 9.27 22.11
C HIS A 241 12.99 9.77 22.50
N GLY A 242 14.00 8.94 22.22
CA GLY A 242 15.41 9.25 22.49
C GLY A 242 15.83 9.16 23.97
N LYS A 243 14.92 8.85 24.89
CA LYS A 243 15.22 8.71 26.34
C LYS A 243 15.33 7.23 26.72
N GLU A 244 16.32 6.88 27.55
CA GLU A 244 16.44 5.56 28.12
C GLU A 244 15.22 5.24 28.99
N GLU A 245 14.55 4.13 28.68
CA GLU A 245 13.33 3.69 29.40
C GLU A 245 13.65 2.55 30.37
N HIS A 246 14.39 1.53 29.90
CA HIS A 246 14.70 0.36 30.71
C HIS A 246 16.02 -0.30 30.30
N ARG A 247 16.63 -1.00 31.27
CA ARG A 247 17.90 -1.71 31.10
C ARG A 247 17.86 -3.02 31.85
N TRP A 248 18.29 -4.12 31.20
CA TRP A 248 18.43 -5.42 31.87
C TRP A 248 19.58 -6.23 31.26
N SER A 249 19.95 -7.33 31.92
CA SER A 249 20.96 -8.31 31.45
C SER A 249 20.43 -9.70 31.66
N GLY A 250 20.70 -10.59 30.74
CA GLY A 250 20.25 -11.99 30.81
C GLY A 250 20.00 -12.59 29.44
N SER A 251 19.99 -13.92 29.38
CA SER A 251 19.86 -14.65 28.10
C SER A 251 18.49 -15.33 27.94
N ASN A 252 17.45 -14.77 28.56
CA ASN A 252 16.08 -15.29 28.46
C ASN A 252 15.35 -14.74 27.25
N PRO A 253 15.03 -15.55 26.21
CA PRO A 253 14.33 -15.09 25.01
C PRO A 253 12.91 -14.58 25.28
N SER A 254 12.20 -15.18 26.25
CA SER A 254 10.82 -14.76 26.56
C SER A 254 10.79 -13.39 27.25
N GLU A 255 11.76 -13.11 28.12
CA GLU A 255 11.94 -11.79 28.74
C GLU A 255 12.28 -10.73 27.71
N LEU A 256 13.21 -11.03 26.79
CA LEU A 256 13.53 -10.14 25.67
C LEU A 256 12.30 -9.81 24.84
N LYS A 257 11.54 -10.81 24.38
CA LYS A 257 10.31 -10.60 23.60
C LYS A 257 9.27 -9.83 24.40
N GLY A 258 9.08 -10.12 25.67
CA GLY A 258 8.15 -9.42 26.57
C GLY A 258 8.51 -7.94 26.73
N ASN A 259 9.79 -7.63 26.99
CA ASN A 259 10.26 -6.25 27.16
C ASN A 259 10.15 -5.43 25.87
N VAL A 260 10.46 -6.01 24.71
CA VAL A 260 10.31 -5.32 23.41
C VAL A 260 8.83 -5.07 23.09
N ASN A 261 7.95 -6.05 23.31
CA ASN A 261 6.52 -5.88 23.12
C ASN A 261 5.94 -4.77 24.04
N LEU A 262 6.36 -4.76 25.30
CA LEU A 262 5.95 -3.72 26.24
C LEU A 262 6.45 -2.33 25.81
N LEU A 263 7.69 -2.25 25.32
CA LEU A 263 8.25 -1.01 24.76
C LEU A 263 7.43 -0.50 23.58
N ILE A 264 7.10 -1.38 22.63
CA ILE A 264 6.29 -1.04 21.45
C ILE A 264 4.89 -0.58 21.90
N GLN A 265 4.25 -1.27 22.84
CA GLN A 265 2.95 -0.86 23.38
C GLN A 265 2.98 0.50 24.08
N LYS A 266 4.08 0.83 24.77
CA LYS A 266 4.27 2.15 25.38
C LYS A 266 4.55 3.25 24.36
N ALA A 267 5.35 2.96 23.34
CA ALA A 267 5.67 3.90 22.27
C ALA A 267 4.48 4.14 21.34
N TRP A 268 3.66 3.12 21.14
CA TRP A 268 2.50 3.10 20.25
C TRP A 268 1.26 2.62 21.00
N PRO A 269 0.70 3.44 21.91
CA PRO A 269 -0.51 3.07 22.64
C PRO A 269 -1.69 2.99 21.67
N SER A 270 -2.54 1.96 21.85
CA SER A 270 -3.77 1.81 21.07
C SER A 270 -4.64 3.06 21.18
N HIS A 271 -5.12 3.55 20.03
CA HIS A 271 -6.00 4.70 20.03
C HIS A 271 -7.36 4.32 20.63
N PRO A 272 -7.99 5.16 21.49
CA PRO A 272 -9.29 4.84 22.10
C PRO A 272 -10.40 4.54 21.10
N HIS A 273 -10.33 5.12 19.89
CA HIS A 273 -11.28 4.79 18.83
C HIS A 273 -11.25 3.32 18.39
N GLU A 274 -10.13 2.60 18.63
CA GLU A 274 -10.03 1.17 18.31
C GLU A 274 -10.97 0.31 19.15
N SER A 275 -11.33 0.76 20.36
CA SER A 275 -12.28 0.09 21.24
C SER A 275 -13.75 0.36 20.88
N LEU A 276 -14.03 1.34 20.01
CA LEU A 276 -15.39 1.71 19.62
C LEU A 276 -16.01 0.67 18.68
N THR A 277 -17.31 0.43 18.84
CA THR A 277 -18.09 -0.43 17.95
C THR A 277 -18.66 0.42 16.81
N LEU A 278 -18.01 0.35 15.64
CA LEU A 278 -18.32 1.11 14.42
C LEU A 278 -18.58 0.16 13.24
N PRO A 279 -19.63 -0.67 13.26
CA PRO A 279 -19.78 -1.76 12.29
C PRO A 279 -19.91 -1.27 10.85
N ALA A 280 -20.66 -0.20 10.60
CA ALA A 280 -20.85 0.33 9.25
C ALA A 280 -19.57 0.98 8.70
N LEU A 281 -18.86 1.77 9.52
CA LEU A 281 -17.61 2.41 9.11
C LEU A 281 -16.50 1.37 8.88
N ARG A 282 -16.38 0.36 9.75
CA ARG A 282 -15.32 -0.67 9.65
C ARG A 282 -15.57 -1.69 8.54
N SER A 283 -16.82 -1.96 8.18
CA SER A 283 -17.16 -2.85 7.08
C SER A 283 -17.11 -2.17 5.70
N ALA A 284 -16.99 -0.85 5.66
CA ALA A 284 -16.89 -0.12 4.41
C ALA A 284 -15.55 -0.42 3.73
N SER A 285 -15.60 -0.66 2.42
CA SER A 285 -14.40 -0.88 1.62
C SER A 285 -13.55 0.40 1.58
N MET A 286 -12.26 0.29 1.86
CA MET A 286 -11.30 1.40 1.70
C MET A 286 -10.69 1.47 0.30
N LYS A 287 -11.18 0.66 -0.65
CA LYS A 287 -10.74 0.75 -2.06
C LYS A 287 -11.11 2.12 -2.62
N PRO A 288 -10.20 2.76 -3.39
CA PRO A 288 -10.49 4.06 -3.99
C PRO A 288 -11.70 4.02 -4.91
N VAL A 289 -12.50 5.07 -4.87
CA VAL A 289 -13.58 5.27 -5.85
C VAL A 289 -12.96 5.78 -7.15
N LEU A 290 -13.17 5.04 -8.24
CA LEU A 290 -12.66 5.35 -9.57
C LEU A 290 -13.79 5.54 -10.57
N PHE A 291 -13.59 6.44 -11.52
CA PHE A 291 -14.56 6.75 -12.58
C PHE A 291 -14.06 6.20 -13.93
N SER A 292 -14.26 4.90 -14.15
CA SER A 292 -13.71 4.18 -15.32
C SER A 292 -14.59 4.21 -16.57
N LYS A 293 -15.84 4.73 -16.46
CA LYS A 293 -16.77 4.73 -17.60
C LYS A 293 -16.21 5.51 -18.78
N LEU A 294 -16.09 4.83 -19.94
CA LEU A 294 -15.61 5.43 -21.18
C LEU A 294 -16.66 6.40 -21.76
N PRO A 295 -16.29 7.65 -22.12
CA PRO A 295 -17.18 8.53 -22.85
C PRO A 295 -17.31 8.07 -24.31
N PRO A 296 -18.36 8.48 -25.04
CA PRO A 296 -18.45 8.23 -26.47
C PRO A 296 -17.30 8.96 -27.20
N LEU A 297 -16.22 8.24 -27.51
CA LEU A 297 -14.95 8.82 -28.02
C LEU A 297 -15.17 9.67 -29.28
N GLU A 298 -16.03 9.25 -30.23
CA GLU A 298 -16.31 10.03 -31.45
C GLU A 298 -17.00 11.38 -31.14
N LYS A 299 -17.89 11.42 -30.13
CA LYS A 299 -18.49 12.67 -29.67
C LYS A 299 -17.47 13.57 -28.96
N LEU A 300 -16.60 12.95 -28.17
CA LEU A 300 -15.52 13.66 -27.49
C LEU A 300 -14.58 14.32 -28.51
N LYS A 301 -14.13 13.54 -29.50
CA LYS A 301 -13.28 13.95 -30.62
C LYS A 301 -13.90 15.08 -31.44
N ALA A 302 -15.16 14.94 -31.79
CA ALA A 302 -15.90 15.98 -32.54
C ALA A 302 -15.94 17.30 -31.75
N LYS A 303 -16.08 17.25 -30.44
CA LYS A 303 -16.14 18.44 -29.58
C LYS A 303 -14.76 19.04 -29.31
N MET A 304 -13.67 18.27 -29.34
CA MET A 304 -12.28 18.75 -29.32
C MET A 304 -11.95 19.58 -30.57
N GLY A 305 -12.64 19.33 -31.70
CA GLY A 305 -12.36 20.00 -32.96
C GLY A 305 -10.94 19.77 -33.46
N PRO A 306 -10.21 20.82 -33.89
CA PRO A 306 -8.84 20.69 -34.43
C PRO A 306 -7.85 20.10 -33.41
N SER A 307 -8.06 20.29 -32.10
CA SER A 307 -7.17 19.77 -31.06
C SER A 307 -7.11 18.26 -31.03
N ALA A 308 -8.14 17.55 -31.55
CA ALA A 308 -8.11 16.08 -31.65
C ALA A 308 -7.06 15.56 -32.66
N GLN A 309 -6.52 16.43 -33.54
CA GLN A 309 -5.48 16.10 -34.52
C GLN A 309 -4.06 16.36 -34.00
N ASP A 310 -3.92 16.98 -32.82
CA ASP A 310 -2.65 17.12 -32.16
C ASP A 310 -2.05 15.72 -31.89
N ALA A 311 -0.75 15.55 -32.19
CA ALA A 311 -0.12 14.24 -32.19
C ALA A 311 -0.19 13.55 -30.81
N GLY A 312 0.01 14.30 -29.70
CA GLY A 312 -0.08 13.77 -28.34
C GLY A 312 -1.52 13.36 -27.99
N ILE A 313 -2.50 14.21 -28.30
CA ILE A 313 -3.93 13.96 -28.04
C ILE A 313 -4.43 12.78 -28.89
N ALA A 314 -4.09 12.74 -30.18
CA ALA A 314 -4.48 11.66 -31.10
C ALA A 314 -3.89 10.31 -30.67
N GLY A 315 -2.64 10.29 -30.18
CA GLY A 315 -2.00 9.09 -29.65
C GLY A 315 -2.74 8.53 -28.43
N VAL A 316 -3.16 9.40 -27.51
CA VAL A 316 -3.93 8.96 -26.32
C VAL A 316 -5.36 8.56 -26.67
N LEU A 317 -6.02 9.24 -27.62
CA LEU A 317 -7.33 8.81 -28.14
C LEU A 317 -7.26 7.40 -28.74
N HIS A 318 -6.21 7.10 -29.52
CA HIS A 318 -5.98 5.78 -30.08
C HIS A 318 -5.73 4.73 -28.98
N PHE A 319 -4.87 5.07 -28.01
CA PHE A 319 -4.59 4.22 -26.84
C PHE A 319 -5.87 3.84 -26.08
N VAL A 320 -6.72 4.83 -25.76
CA VAL A 320 -7.96 4.60 -25.02
C VAL A 320 -8.94 3.74 -25.83
N ALA A 321 -9.05 3.96 -27.14
CA ALA A 321 -9.89 3.14 -28.03
C ALA A 321 -9.39 1.69 -28.11
N ALA A 322 -8.10 1.51 -28.37
CA ALA A 322 -7.48 0.18 -28.46
C ALA A 322 -7.59 -0.59 -27.14
N ARG A 323 -7.41 0.11 -26.00
CA ARG A 323 -7.57 -0.48 -24.65
C ARG A 323 -9.00 -0.95 -24.40
N ALA A 324 -9.99 -0.25 -24.91
CA ALA A 324 -11.40 -0.64 -24.76
C ALA A 324 -11.75 -1.88 -25.58
N GLU A 325 -11.06 -2.12 -26.70
CA GLU A 325 -11.28 -3.27 -27.58
C GLU A 325 -10.46 -4.50 -27.18
N ALA A 326 -9.16 -4.32 -26.94
CA ALA A 326 -8.20 -5.43 -26.72
C ALA A 326 -7.88 -5.72 -25.25
N GLY A 327 -8.30 -4.83 -24.33
CA GLY A 327 -7.91 -4.92 -22.92
C GLY A 327 -6.60 -4.21 -22.58
N ALA A 328 -6.39 -3.94 -21.30
CA ALA A 328 -5.30 -3.06 -20.82
C ALA A 328 -3.89 -3.64 -21.04
N ALA A 329 -3.74 -4.96 -20.99
CA ALA A 329 -2.42 -5.62 -21.03
C ALA A 329 -1.76 -5.63 -22.42
N GLU A 330 -2.54 -5.56 -23.48
CA GLU A 330 -2.07 -5.75 -24.86
C GLU A 330 -1.71 -4.45 -25.60
N VAL A 331 -2.06 -3.30 -25.00
CA VAL A 331 -1.87 -2.00 -25.67
C VAL A 331 -0.62 -1.30 -25.14
N THR A 332 0.26 -0.89 -26.04
CA THR A 332 1.44 -0.06 -25.69
C THR A 332 1.02 1.33 -25.28
N LEU A 333 1.73 1.93 -24.30
CA LEU A 333 1.52 3.32 -23.91
C LEU A 333 1.82 4.25 -25.10
N PRO A 334 1.07 5.34 -25.25
CA PRO A 334 1.36 6.40 -26.23
C PRO A 334 2.60 7.21 -25.80
N ASP A 335 3.05 8.12 -26.66
CA ASP A 335 4.06 9.10 -26.29
C ASP A 335 3.50 10.08 -25.24
N LEU A 336 3.85 9.83 -23.96
CA LEU A 336 3.35 10.61 -22.82
C LEU A 336 4.04 11.97 -22.70
N ASP A 337 5.26 12.13 -23.22
CA ASP A 337 5.97 13.42 -23.26
C ASP A 337 5.29 14.36 -24.27
N ALA A 338 4.97 13.87 -25.47
CA ALA A 338 4.19 14.60 -26.45
C ALA A 338 2.80 14.97 -25.89
N PHE A 339 2.12 14.04 -25.21
CA PHE A 339 0.83 14.32 -24.60
C PHE A 339 0.92 15.37 -23.49
N SER A 340 1.94 15.30 -22.63
CA SER A 340 2.18 16.30 -21.58
C SER A 340 2.40 17.72 -22.17
N HIS A 341 3.09 17.80 -23.30
CA HIS A 341 3.24 19.07 -24.02
C HIS A 341 1.90 19.58 -24.54
N SER A 342 1.10 18.70 -25.15
CA SER A 342 -0.25 19.03 -25.66
C SER A 342 -1.17 19.48 -24.53
N LEU A 343 -1.13 18.86 -23.34
CA LEU A 343 -1.92 19.26 -22.18
C LEU A 343 -1.59 20.69 -21.71
N ARG A 344 -0.29 21.01 -21.62
CA ARG A 344 0.16 22.38 -21.24
C ARG A 344 -0.26 23.43 -22.26
N THR A 345 -0.19 23.11 -23.55
CA THR A 345 -0.65 23.99 -24.63
C THR A 345 -2.17 24.15 -24.57
N ALA A 346 -2.92 23.09 -24.41
CA ALA A 346 -4.39 23.10 -24.32
C ALA A 346 -4.90 23.99 -23.19
N SER A 347 -4.28 23.91 -22.00
CA SER A 347 -4.68 24.72 -20.83
C SER A 347 -4.53 26.22 -21.02
N SER A 348 -3.68 26.66 -21.96
CA SER A 348 -3.47 28.09 -22.30
C SER A 348 -4.21 28.56 -23.53
N THR A 349 -4.67 27.64 -24.39
CA THR A 349 -5.24 28.00 -25.71
C THR A 349 -6.72 27.66 -25.84
N LEU A 350 -7.21 26.65 -25.11
CA LEU A 350 -8.60 26.20 -25.26
C LEU A 350 -9.53 26.91 -24.26
N PRO A 351 -10.75 27.27 -24.72
CA PRO A 351 -11.76 27.76 -23.79
C PRO A 351 -12.23 26.67 -22.84
N PRO A 352 -12.68 27.05 -21.61
CA PRO A 352 -13.11 26.08 -20.57
C PRO A 352 -14.20 25.10 -21.04
N GLU A 353 -15.08 25.55 -21.98
CA GLU A 353 -16.17 24.75 -22.56
C GLU A 353 -15.68 23.62 -23.46
N ILE A 354 -14.42 23.66 -23.91
CA ILE A 354 -13.76 22.62 -24.70
C ILE A 354 -12.77 21.86 -23.83
N MET A 355 -12.10 22.55 -22.90
CA MET A 355 -11.05 21.97 -22.05
C MET A 355 -11.53 20.70 -21.30
N PHE A 356 -12.82 20.62 -20.93
CA PHE A 356 -13.36 19.41 -20.27
C PHE A 356 -13.16 18.15 -21.12
N THR A 357 -13.09 18.24 -22.45
CA THR A 357 -12.89 17.07 -23.33
C THR A 357 -11.48 16.50 -23.18
N ILE A 358 -10.51 17.37 -23.00
CA ILE A 358 -9.10 17.00 -22.77
C ILE A 358 -8.96 16.39 -21.36
N VAL A 359 -9.56 17.02 -20.35
CA VAL A 359 -9.53 16.50 -18.98
C VAL A 359 -10.28 15.15 -18.88
N ASP A 360 -11.37 14.97 -19.63
CA ASP A 360 -12.08 13.69 -19.68
C ASP A 360 -11.24 12.57 -20.35
N LEU A 361 -10.44 12.92 -21.36
CA LEU A 361 -9.47 12.00 -21.94
C LEU A 361 -8.39 11.60 -20.92
N VAL A 362 -7.86 12.56 -20.15
CA VAL A 362 -6.93 12.28 -19.07
C VAL A 362 -7.58 11.36 -18.02
N ARG A 363 -8.82 11.65 -17.61
CA ARG A 363 -9.58 10.87 -16.64
C ARG A 363 -9.64 9.39 -17.02
N VAL A 364 -10.06 9.07 -18.24
CA VAL A 364 -10.18 7.66 -18.67
C VAL A 364 -8.83 6.99 -18.86
N SER A 365 -7.79 7.74 -19.20
CA SER A 365 -6.43 7.22 -19.35
C SER A 365 -5.80 6.89 -18.00
N MET A 366 -6.09 7.66 -16.95
CA MET A 366 -5.59 7.45 -15.58
C MET A 366 -6.07 6.13 -14.94
N VAL A 367 -7.09 5.48 -15.50
CA VAL A 367 -7.52 4.12 -15.08
C VAL A 367 -6.48 3.05 -15.43
N ASP A 368 -5.56 3.32 -16.34
CA ASP A 368 -4.42 2.44 -16.59
C ASP A 368 -3.29 2.72 -15.58
N PRO A 369 -2.86 1.73 -14.77
CA PRO A 369 -1.82 1.93 -13.75
C PRO A 369 -0.48 2.42 -14.32
N ARG A 370 -0.14 2.04 -15.57
CA ARG A 370 1.09 2.46 -16.24
C ARG A 370 1.03 3.94 -16.61
N PHE A 371 -0.13 4.38 -17.13
CA PHE A 371 -0.38 5.77 -17.46
C PHE A 371 -0.40 6.65 -16.19
N SER A 372 -1.14 6.21 -15.16
CA SER A 372 -1.20 6.89 -13.86
C SER A 372 0.16 6.90 -13.18
N GLY A 373 0.92 5.79 -13.23
CA GLY A 373 2.26 5.67 -12.66
C GLY A 373 3.27 6.64 -13.27
N TYR A 374 3.27 6.79 -14.60
CA TYR A 374 4.14 7.75 -15.29
C TYR A 374 3.98 9.17 -14.75
N TYR A 375 2.73 9.65 -14.61
CA TYR A 375 2.48 10.98 -14.06
C TYR A 375 2.70 11.09 -12.55
N ALA A 376 2.60 9.98 -11.83
CA ALA A 376 2.93 9.96 -10.41
C ALA A 376 4.43 10.16 -10.16
N GLU A 377 5.30 9.66 -11.05
CA GLU A 377 6.75 9.83 -10.97
C GLU A 377 7.23 11.22 -11.47
N GLU A 378 6.34 12.01 -12.07
CA GLU A 378 6.68 13.34 -12.59
C GLU A 378 7.11 14.28 -11.46
N LYS A 379 8.32 14.83 -11.56
CA LYS A 379 8.84 15.79 -10.58
C LYS A 379 7.94 17.01 -10.47
N ARG A 380 7.48 17.32 -9.24
CA ARG A 380 6.58 18.46 -8.93
C ARG A 380 5.23 18.41 -9.63
N HIS A 381 4.84 17.31 -10.25
CA HIS A 381 3.55 17.11 -10.90
C HIS A 381 3.18 18.25 -11.89
N VAL A 382 4.18 18.69 -12.67
CA VAL A 382 4.08 19.88 -13.54
C VAL A 382 3.04 19.75 -14.67
N THR A 383 2.50 18.56 -14.89
CA THR A 383 1.43 18.33 -15.87
C THR A 383 0.05 18.26 -15.22
N ILE A 384 -0.12 17.46 -14.16
CA ILE A 384 -1.44 17.21 -13.56
C ILE A 384 -1.86 18.29 -12.57
N ALA A 385 -0.96 18.75 -11.69
CA ALA A 385 -1.30 19.80 -10.73
C ALA A 385 -1.78 21.10 -11.37
N PRO A 386 -1.17 21.61 -12.46
CA PRO A 386 -1.66 22.78 -13.16
C PRO A 386 -3.06 22.63 -13.77
N LEU A 387 -3.48 21.42 -14.20
CA LEU A 387 -4.84 21.19 -14.70
C LEU A 387 -5.87 21.39 -13.58
N ILE A 388 -5.57 20.92 -12.37
CA ILE A 388 -6.43 21.10 -11.19
C ILE A 388 -6.45 22.58 -10.80
N SER A 389 -5.28 23.21 -10.72
CA SER A 389 -5.15 24.64 -10.38
C SER A 389 -5.86 25.54 -11.39
N TYR A 390 -5.83 25.21 -12.69
CA TYR A 390 -6.57 25.91 -13.74
C TYR A 390 -8.08 25.94 -13.44
N VAL A 391 -8.65 24.78 -13.06
CA VAL A 391 -10.09 24.68 -12.74
C VAL A 391 -10.44 25.48 -11.47
N ASN A 392 -9.55 25.48 -10.47
CA ASN A 392 -9.73 26.26 -9.25
C ASN A 392 -9.67 27.78 -9.47
N ALA A 393 -8.91 28.22 -10.45
CA ALA A 393 -8.76 29.64 -10.78
C ALA A 393 -9.94 30.23 -11.58
N LEU A 394 -10.84 29.39 -12.11
CA LEU A 394 -11.99 29.85 -12.89
C LEU A 394 -13.13 30.31 -11.96
N GLU A 395 -13.46 31.60 -11.99
CA GLU A 395 -14.62 32.15 -11.23
C GLU A 395 -15.94 31.46 -11.63
N ASN A 396 -16.14 31.22 -12.93
CA ASN A 396 -17.32 30.57 -13.49
C ASN A 396 -16.92 29.28 -14.21
N CYS A 397 -16.45 28.29 -13.45
CA CYS A 397 -16.05 27.02 -14.02
C CYS A 397 -17.26 26.27 -14.61
N PRO A 398 -17.23 25.86 -15.90
CA PRO A 398 -18.29 25.04 -16.47
C PRO A 398 -18.50 23.74 -15.69
N TYR A 399 -19.77 23.38 -15.47
CA TYR A 399 -20.16 22.15 -14.76
C TYR A 399 -19.42 20.91 -15.26
N SER A 400 -19.38 20.73 -16.60
CA SER A 400 -18.72 19.57 -17.20
C SER A 400 -17.22 19.52 -16.89
N LEU A 401 -16.54 20.66 -16.91
CA LEU A 401 -15.12 20.73 -16.62
C LEU A 401 -14.84 20.41 -15.13
N ARG A 402 -15.60 21.01 -14.21
CA ARG A 402 -15.46 20.74 -12.77
C ARG A 402 -15.71 19.27 -12.46
N LEU A 403 -16.78 18.70 -12.99
CA LEU A 403 -17.12 17.28 -12.77
C LEU A 403 -16.03 16.33 -13.25
N VAL A 404 -15.57 16.48 -14.50
CA VAL A 404 -14.55 15.56 -15.04
C VAL A 404 -13.19 15.75 -14.36
N THR A 405 -12.88 16.94 -13.84
CA THR A 405 -11.65 17.19 -13.09
C THR A 405 -11.68 16.48 -11.72
N LEU A 406 -12.79 16.51 -11.01
CA LEU A 406 -12.99 15.74 -9.78
C LEU A 406 -12.84 14.23 -10.03
N GLN A 407 -13.47 13.73 -11.10
CA GLN A 407 -13.40 12.34 -11.50
C GLN A 407 -11.99 11.94 -11.95
N MET A 408 -11.27 12.83 -12.64
CA MET A 408 -9.86 12.64 -12.98
C MET A 408 -8.99 12.54 -11.73
N ALA A 409 -9.20 13.44 -10.77
CA ALA A 409 -8.47 13.42 -9.49
C ALA A 409 -8.75 12.15 -8.68
N CYS A 410 -9.98 11.61 -8.72
CA CYS A 410 -10.26 10.29 -8.15
C CYS A 410 -9.44 9.18 -8.82
N ASN A 411 -9.27 9.23 -10.15
CA ASN A 411 -8.54 8.21 -10.89
C ASN A 411 -7.02 8.28 -10.72
N LEU A 412 -6.48 9.34 -10.11
CA LEU A 412 -5.07 9.36 -9.68
C LEU A 412 -4.78 8.24 -8.69
N PHE A 413 -5.76 7.85 -7.88
CA PHE A 413 -5.64 6.76 -6.90
C PHE A 413 -5.56 5.36 -7.53
N THR A 414 -5.57 5.24 -8.87
CA THR A 414 -5.25 3.99 -9.58
C THR A 414 -3.79 3.58 -9.36
N SER A 415 -2.85 4.53 -9.33
CA SER A 415 -1.45 4.28 -9.00
C SER A 415 -1.26 4.27 -7.48
N ALA A 416 -0.50 3.31 -6.97
CA ALA A 416 -0.11 3.25 -5.56
C ALA A 416 0.79 4.43 -5.11
N LEU A 417 1.42 5.13 -6.05
CA LEU A 417 2.33 6.26 -5.77
C LEU A 417 1.58 7.57 -5.47
N TYR A 418 0.49 7.84 -6.19
CA TYR A 418 -0.23 9.10 -6.06
C TYR A 418 -0.79 9.40 -4.66
N PRO A 419 -1.36 8.44 -3.90
CA PRO A 419 -1.85 8.73 -2.56
C PRO A 419 -0.82 9.43 -1.68
N THR A 420 0.43 8.93 -1.66
CA THR A 420 1.52 9.56 -0.91
C THR A 420 1.81 10.98 -1.37
N HIS A 421 1.83 11.21 -2.69
CA HIS A 421 2.11 12.54 -3.25
C HIS A 421 0.97 13.53 -3.00
N ILE A 422 -0.30 13.08 -3.11
CA ILE A 422 -1.47 13.93 -2.82
C ILE A 422 -1.49 14.33 -1.35
N LEU A 423 -1.08 13.45 -0.44
CA LEU A 423 -1.10 13.74 0.99
C LEU A 423 0.11 14.57 1.45
N ASN A 424 1.31 14.35 0.88
CA ASN A 424 2.56 14.90 1.41
C ASN A 424 3.21 15.99 0.54
N CYS A 425 2.72 16.21 -0.70
CA CYS A 425 3.33 17.18 -1.61
C CYS A 425 2.44 18.43 -1.73
N PRO A 426 2.84 19.59 -1.19
CA PRO A 426 2.01 20.80 -1.21
C PRO A 426 1.56 21.23 -2.61
N THR A 427 2.35 20.92 -3.65
CA THR A 427 1.97 21.23 -5.05
C THR A 427 0.79 20.40 -5.55
N MET A 428 0.47 19.28 -4.89
CA MET A 428 -0.72 18.46 -5.17
C MET A 428 -1.80 18.62 -4.12
N THR A 429 -1.43 18.60 -2.83
CA THR A 429 -2.37 18.63 -1.70
C THR A 429 -3.28 19.85 -1.77
N GLY A 430 -2.70 21.06 -1.79
CA GLY A 430 -3.47 22.31 -1.79
C GLY A 430 -4.47 22.41 -2.94
N PRO A 431 -4.06 22.26 -4.23
CA PRO A 431 -5.00 22.27 -5.34
C PRO A 431 -6.10 21.21 -5.27
N VAL A 432 -5.80 20.01 -4.77
CA VAL A 432 -6.79 18.94 -4.65
C VAL A 432 -7.79 19.23 -3.52
N VAL A 433 -7.32 19.68 -2.37
CA VAL A 433 -8.19 20.09 -1.24
C VAL A 433 -9.09 21.26 -1.66
N GLN A 434 -8.54 22.28 -2.31
CA GLN A 434 -9.31 23.41 -2.84
C GLN A 434 -10.37 22.97 -3.86
N LEU A 435 -10.06 22.04 -4.77
CA LEU A 435 -11.02 21.49 -5.72
C LEU A 435 -12.20 20.83 -5.01
N ILE A 436 -11.91 20.07 -3.95
CA ILE A 436 -12.93 19.41 -3.13
C ILE A 436 -13.79 20.45 -2.44
N THR A 437 -13.19 21.33 -1.62
CA THR A 437 -13.91 22.25 -0.74
C THR A 437 -14.83 23.18 -1.50
N THR A 438 -14.38 23.67 -2.68
CA THR A 438 -15.21 24.49 -3.58
C THR A 438 -16.31 23.71 -4.30
N SER A 439 -16.27 22.38 -4.32
CA SER A 439 -17.23 21.53 -5.02
C SER A 439 -18.23 20.80 -4.11
N LEU A 440 -17.91 20.63 -2.83
CA LEU A 440 -18.78 19.96 -1.85
C LEU A 440 -20.12 20.66 -1.67
N LEU A 441 -20.15 22.00 -1.81
CA LEU A 441 -21.32 22.85 -1.61
C LEU A 441 -22.00 23.28 -2.93
N ASP A 442 -21.75 22.58 -4.05
CA ASP A 442 -22.44 22.88 -5.33
C ASP A 442 -23.94 22.60 -5.18
N VAL A 443 -24.73 23.65 -5.02
CA VAL A 443 -26.19 23.57 -4.82
C VAL A 443 -26.92 23.01 -6.04
N LYS A 444 -26.38 23.28 -7.27
CA LYS A 444 -27.08 23.00 -8.53
C LYS A 444 -26.88 21.56 -9.03
N HIS A 445 -25.71 20.97 -8.75
CA HIS A 445 -25.30 19.74 -9.41
C HIS A 445 -24.89 18.66 -8.41
N HIS A 446 -25.83 17.81 -8.06
CA HIS A 446 -25.57 16.71 -7.12
C HIS A 446 -24.41 15.79 -7.56
N ASN A 447 -24.22 15.59 -8.88
CA ASN A 447 -23.09 14.79 -9.40
C ASN A 447 -21.72 15.39 -9.05
N VAL A 448 -21.63 16.73 -8.96
CA VAL A 448 -20.41 17.40 -8.51
C VAL A 448 -20.18 17.10 -7.03
N ARG A 449 -21.22 17.20 -6.19
CA ARG A 449 -21.13 16.85 -4.78
C ARG A 449 -20.72 15.38 -4.56
N VAL A 450 -21.31 14.45 -5.33
CA VAL A 450 -20.95 13.01 -5.27
C VAL A 450 -19.51 12.78 -5.70
N ALA A 451 -19.03 13.43 -6.75
CA ALA A 451 -17.65 13.32 -7.19
C ALA A 451 -16.67 13.94 -6.18
N ALA A 452 -17.03 15.08 -5.58
CA ALA A 452 -16.26 15.69 -4.51
C ALA A 452 -16.23 14.79 -3.24
N ALA A 453 -17.36 14.19 -2.87
CA ALA A 453 -17.44 13.20 -1.80
C ALA A 453 -16.53 11.99 -2.04
N SER A 454 -16.50 11.50 -3.29
CA SER A 454 -15.65 10.37 -3.69
C SER A 454 -14.17 10.70 -3.59
N LEU A 455 -13.78 11.90 -4.01
CA LEU A 455 -12.38 12.35 -3.88
C LEU A 455 -11.98 12.58 -2.41
N SER A 456 -12.88 13.19 -1.62
CA SER A 456 -12.70 13.35 -0.17
C SER A 456 -12.52 12.01 0.52
N PHE A 457 -13.34 11.03 0.15
CA PHE A 457 -13.22 9.66 0.65
C PHE A 457 -11.87 9.03 0.29
N ASN A 458 -11.42 9.16 -0.95
CA ASN A 458 -10.13 8.60 -1.38
C ASN A 458 -8.97 9.19 -0.56
N ILE A 459 -8.99 10.50 -0.30
CA ILE A 459 -7.98 11.18 0.53
C ILE A 459 -8.06 10.72 1.98
N ALA A 460 -9.26 10.76 2.58
CA ALA A 460 -9.47 10.41 3.97
C ALA A 460 -9.13 8.93 4.24
N ALA A 461 -9.51 8.02 3.34
CA ALA A 461 -9.17 6.60 3.42
C ALA A 461 -7.65 6.37 3.30
N ALA A 462 -6.97 7.06 2.37
CA ALA A 462 -5.53 6.99 2.25
C ALA A 462 -4.82 7.52 3.50
N ASN A 463 -5.23 8.70 4.03
CA ASN A 463 -4.66 9.25 5.27
C ASN A 463 -4.91 8.32 6.47
N SER A 464 -6.13 7.77 6.60
CA SER A 464 -6.46 6.79 7.64
C SER A 464 -5.60 5.54 7.55
N LYS A 465 -5.28 5.08 6.34
CA LYS A 465 -4.37 3.95 6.11
C LYS A 465 -2.95 4.28 6.60
N PHE A 466 -2.38 5.42 6.21
CA PHE A 466 -1.07 5.89 6.70
C PHE A 466 -1.05 6.01 8.23
N ARG A 467 -2.11 6.58 8.83
CA ARG A 467 -2.26 6.71 10.27
C ARG A 467 -2.22 5.34 10.98
N ASN A 468 -2.92 4.35 10.43
CA ASN A 468 -3.01 3.02 11.04
C ASN A 468 -1.76 2.16 10.79
N GLU A 469 -1.13 2.25 9.61
CA GLU A 469 0.00 1.42 9.23
C GLU A 469 1.34 2.03 9.66
N GLU A 470 1.51 3.35 9.48
CA GLU A 470 2.78 4.04 9.72
C GLU A 470 2.77 4.90 10.99
N HIS A 471 1.61 5.01 11.66
CA HIS A 471 1.40 5.90 12.82
C HIS A 471 1.80 7.35 12.54
N LEU A 472 1.60 7.80 11.31
CA LEU A 472 1.92 9.14 10.82
C LEU A 472 0.68 9.81 10.23
N GLU A 473 0.54 11.10 10.49
CA GLU A 473 -0.41 11.94 9.77
C GLU A 473 0.24 12.35 8.45
N ALA A 474 -0.23 11.76 7.35
CA ALA A 474 0.29 12.09 6.03
C ALA A 474 -0.31 13.40 5.49
N LEU A 475 -1.62 13.63 5.73
CA LEU A 475 -2.28 14.89 5.38
C LEU A 475 -1.97 15.96 6.43
N PRO A 476 -1.44 17.13 6.06
CA PRO A 476 -1.19 18.23 7.00
C PRO A 476 -2.43 18.61 7.80
N GLU A 477 -2.27 18.99 9.08
CA GLU A 477 -3.38 19.29 9.97
C GLU A 477 -4.26 20.43 9.44
N GLY A 478 -3.65 21.48 8.86
CA GLY A 478 -4.42 22.55 8.21
C GLY A 478 -5.34 22.09 7.09
N ASP A 479 -4.87 21.16 6.26
CA ASP A 479 -5.68 20.55 5.18
C ASP A 479 -6.77 19.63 5.76
N GLN A 480 -6.50 18.93 6.87
CA GLN A 480 -7.52 18.12 7.57
C GLN A 480 -8.62 19.02 8.15
N ILE A 481 -8.25 20.16 8.73
CA ILE A 481 -9.17 21.17 9.26
C ILE A 481 -10.07 21.71 8.15
N GLU A 482 -9.49 22.14 7.02
CA GLU A 482 -10.22 22.69 5.89
C GLU A 482 -11.19 21.66 5.29
N LEU A 483 -10.70 20.44 5.06
CA LEU A 483 -11.50 19.35 4.51
C LEU A 483 -12.60 18.91 5.48
N GLY A 484 -12.30 18.79 6.77
CA GLY A 484 -13.24 18.40 7.81
C GLY A 484 -14.36 19.40 8.02
N ALA A 485 -14.03 20.71 8.06
CA ALA A 485 -15.01 21.79 8.15
C ALA A 485 -15.94 21.81 6.93
N SER A 486 -15.38 21.71 5.72
CA SER A 486 -16.15 21.70 4.47
C SER A 486 -17.05 20.47 4.35
N LEU A 487 -16.57 19.29 4.78
CA LEU A 487 -17.39 18.08 4.83
C LEU A 487 -18.53 18.21 5.84
N LEU A 488 -18.27 18.78 7.00
CA LEU A 488 -19.30 18.99 8.03
C LEU A 488 -20.37 19.96 7.54
N GLU A 489 -19.99 21.04 6.87
CA GLU A 489 -20.91 21.98 6.23
C GLU A 489 -21.74 21.29 5.15
N ALA A 490 -21.09 20.50 4.28
CA ALA A 490 -21.78 19.71 3.24
C ALA A 490 -22.76 18.69 3.83
N ILE A 491 -22.39 17.99 4.91
CA ILE A 491 -23.30 17.12 5.66
C ILE A 491 -24.49 17.93 6.15
N GLY A 492 -24.24 19.11 6.75
CA GLY A 492 -25.29 20.01 7.24
C GLY A 492 -26.24 20.50 6.14
N ALA A 493 -25.74 20.77 4.95
CA ALA A 493 -26.51 21.28 3.83
C ALA A 493 -27.23 20.20 2.99
N GLU A 494 -26.77 18.93 3.00
CA GLU A 494 -27.36 17.87 2.16
C GLU A 494 -28.74 17.41 2.66
N GLU A 495 -29.74 17.50 1.81
CA GLU A 495 -31.13 17.13 2.14
C GLU A 495 -31.74 16.12 1.16
N GLU A 496 -31.12 15.91 -0.01
CA GLU A 496 -31.74 15.20 -1.13
C GLU A 496 -31.03 13.89 -1.49
N SER A 497 -29.69 13.91 -1.54
CA SER A 497 -28.92 12.81 -2.12
C SER A 497 -28.40 11.84 -1.05
N ALA A 498 -29.02 10.65 -1.00
CA ALA A 498 -28.55 9.55 -0.14
C ALA A 498 -27.11 9.09 -0.51
N GLU A 499 -26.72 9.20 -1.79
CA GLU A 499 -25.37 8.87 -2.26
C GLU A 499 -24.34 9.90 -1.78
N ALA A 500 -24.69 11.19 -1.88
CA ALA A 500 -23.80 12.26 -1.42
C ALA A 500 -23.60 12.21 0.10
N ILE A 501 -24.67 12.10 0.89
CA ILE A 501 -24.58 12.04 2.35
C ILE A 501 -23.77 10.83 2.83
N LYS A 502 -23.94 9.67 2.20
CA LYS A 502 -23.14 8.48 2.49
C LYS A 502 -21.65 8.72 2.20
N GLY A 503 -21.33 9.31 1.06
CA GLY A 503 -19.96 9.65 0.68
C GLY A 503 -19.32 10.65 1.64
N PHE A 504 -20.03 11.71 2.02
CA PHE A 504 -19.58 12.69 3.01
C PHE A 504 -19.30 12.04 4.36
N LEU A 505 -20.23 11.21 4.84
CA LEU A 505 -20.08 10.52 6.12
C LEU A 505 -18.90 9.55 6.12
N LEU A 506 -18.67 8.79 5.05
CA LEU A 506 -17.50 7.92 4.95
C LEU A 506 -16.20 8.71 4.95
N ALA A 507 -16.11 9.77 4.14
CA ALA A 507 -14.93 10.63 4.10
C ALA A 507 -14.66 11.25 5.47
N PHE A 508 -15.68 11.83 6.09
CA PHE A 508 -15.60 12.45 7.41
C PHE A 508 -15.24 11.43 8.50
N GLY A 509 -15.87 10.26 8.47
CA GLY A 509 -15.60 9.18 9.42
C GLY A 509 -14.14 8.71 9.38
N TYR A 510 -13.56 8.49 8.20
CA TYR A 510 -12.14 8.11 8.07
C TYR A 510 -11.18 9.26 8.41
N LEU A 511 -11.57 10.51 8.18
CA LEU A 511 -10.76 11.66 8.58
C LEU A 511 -10.66 11.76 10.11
N VAL A 512 -11.77 11.51 10.83
CA VAL A 512 -11.86 11.59 12.31
C VAL A 512 -11.36 10.31 12.99
N TYR A 513 -11.55 9.13 12.39
CA TYR A 513 -11.20 7.86 13.02
C TYR A 513 -9.70 7.77 13.31
N CYS A 514 -9.35 7.61 14.59
CA CYS A 514 -7.98 7.62 15.11
C CYS A 514 -7.20 8.93 14.85
N ALA A 515 -7.86 10.07 14.61
CA ALA A 515 -7.19 11.36 14.57
C ALA A 515 -6.57 11.71 15.95
N PRO A 516 -5.44 12.44 15.99
CA PRO A 516 -4.80 12.87 17.23
C PRO A 516 -5.79 13.60 18.15
N LYS A 517 -5.87 13.17 19.43
CA LYS A 517 -6.88 13.70 20.38
C LYS A 517 -6.70 15.17 20.74
N ASP A 518 -5.45 15.59 20.82
CA ASP A 518 -5.05 16.92 21.30
C ASP A 518 -4.71 17.85 20.11
N GLY A 519 -5.24 17.57 18.91
CA GLY A 519 -5.04 18.37 17.71
C GLY A 519 -6.09 19.45 17.52
N GLU A 520 -5.72 20.53 16.82
CA GLU A 520 -6.64 21.62 16.45
C GLU A 520 -7.84 21.12 15.64
N PHE A 521 -7.67 20.03 14.88
CA PHE A 521 -8.74 19.40 14.13
C PHE A 521 -9.87 18.89 15.04
N VAL A 522 -9.54 18.18 16.13
CA VAL A 522 -10.53 17.66 17.08
C VAL A 522 -11.23 18.81 17.84
N ASP A 523 -10.49 19.85 18.21
CA ASP A 523 -11.05 21.02 18.86
C ASP A 523 -12.04 21.78 17.95
N LEU A 524 -11.73 21.88 16.66
CA LEU A 524 -12.64 22.42 15.66
C LEU A 524 -13.95 21.63 15.60
N LEU A 525 -13.89 20.29 15.53
CA LEU A 525 -15.09 19.45 15.45
C LEU A 525 -16.01 19.61 16.66
N LYS A 526 -15.42 19.80 17.86
CA LYS A 526 -16.19 20.11 19.08
C LYS A 526 -16.84 21.49 19.01
N SER A 527 -16.10 22.50 18.55
CA SER A 527 -16.59 23.87 18.45
C SER A 527 -17.70 24.06 17.42
N MET A 528 -17.70 23.27 16.35
CA MET A 528 -18.71 23.28 15.28
C MET A 528 -19.93 22.41 15.56
N ASP A 529 -20.06 21.81 16.74
CA ASP A 529 -21.12 20.82 17.05
C ASP A 529 -21.25 19.74 15.96
N ALA A 530 -20.14 19.13 15.60
CA ALA A 530 -20.12 18.10 14.56
C ALA A 530 -21.05 16.94 14.89
N GLN A 531 -21.20 16.58 16.17
CA GLN A 531 -22.11 15.53 16.61
C GLN A 531 -23.57 15.88 16.30
N GLY A 532 -24.01 17.08 16.69
CA GLY A 532 -25.39 17.55 16.46
C GLY A 532 -25.70 17.64 14.96
N THR A 533 -24.78 18.15 14.16
CA THR A 533 -24.91 18.26 12.70
C THR A 533 -25.14 16.89 12.06
N VAL A 534 -24.30 15.88 12.38
CA VAL A 534 -24.42 14.52 11.83
C VAL A 534 -25.72 13.86 12.29
N LEU A 535 -26.05 13.92 13.59
CA LEU A 535 -27.28 13.30 14.12
C LEU A 535 -28.55 13.95 13.59
N GLY A 536 -28.52 15.26 13.30
CA GLY A 536 -29.63 15.99 12.69
C GLY A 536 -30.10 15.40 11.36
N LYS A 537 -29.21 14.69 10.63
CA LYS A 537 -29.52 14.04 9.36
C LYS A 537 -30.33 12.74 9.48
N GLN A 538 -30.46 12.16 10.68
CA GLN A 538 -31.17 10.90 10.89
C GLN A 538 -32.64 10.95 10.44
N LYS A 539 -33.28 12.12 10.52
CA LYS A 539 -34.66 12.29 10.10
C LYS A 539 -34.82 12.27 8.59
N LEU A 540 -33.86 12.86 7.87
CA LEU A 540 -33.87 12.94 6.40
C LEU A 540 -33.39 11.64 5.76
N PHE A 541 -32.44 10.97 6.38
CA PHE A 541 -31.82 9.74 5.89
C PHE A 541 -31.94 8.59 6.92
N PRO A 542 -33.15 8.10 7.22
CA PRO A 542 -33.39 7.14 8.31
C PRO A 542 -32.69 5.78 8.09
N ASN A 543 -32.40 5.44 6.84
CA ASN A 543 -31.75 4.17 6.48
C ASN A 543 -30.21 4.26 6.44
N GLU A 544 -29.62 5.46 6.63
CA GLU A 544 -28.17 5.61 6.60
C GLU A 544 -27.57 5.28 7.99
N VAL A 545 -26.96 4.09 8.06
CA VAL A 545 -26.42 3.54 9.32
C VAL A 545 -25.16 4.25 9.81
N LEU A 546 -24.42 4.91 8.89
CA LEU A 546 -23.21 5.67 9.24
C LEU A 546 -23.49 6.88 10.14
N ILE A 547 -24.71 7.44 10.09
CA ILE A 547 -25.09 8.56 10.96
C ILE A 547 -24.96 8.16 12.43
N LYS A 548 -25.39 6.94 12.78
CA LYS A 548 -25.28 6.42 14.15
C LYS A 548 -23.83 6.12 14.52
N ASP A 549 -23.08 5.44 13.65
CA ASP A 549 -21.69 5.10 13.91
C ASP A 549 -20.85 6.37 14.11
N ILE A 550 -21.02 7.35 13.25
CA ILE A 550 -20.22 8.58 13.29
C ILE A 550 -20.76 9.53 14.35
N GLY A 551 -22.05 9.87 14.32
CA GLY A 551 -22.63 10.87 15.24
C GLY A 551 -22.67 10.39 16.68
N SER A 552 -23.25 9.20 16.96
CA SER A 552 -23.42 8.75 18.34
C SER A 552 -22.17 8.10 18.94
N VAL A 553 -21.40 7.36 18.12
CA VAL A 553 -20.28 6.56 18.65
C VAL A 553 -18.95 7.28 18.43
N LEU A 554 -18.57 7.62 17.20
CA LEU A 554 -17.26 8.21 16.92
C LEU A 554 -17.14 9.63 17.50
N LEU A 555 -18.08 10.53 17.19
CA LEU A 555 -18.09 11.90 17.69
C LEU A 555 -18.56 12.00 19.15
N GLY A 556 -19.58 11.21 19.53
CA GLY A 556 -20.13 11.28 20.88
C GLY A 556 -19.22 10.64 21.92
N LYS A 557 -18.89 9.35 21.78
CA LYS A 557 -18.07 8.61 22.74
C LYS A 557 -16.57 8.73 22.48
N GLY A 558 -16.19 8.87 21.21
CA GLY A 558 -14.78 8.90 20.80
C GLY A 558 -14.08 10.21 21.09
N LEU A 559 -14.80 11.35 21.06
CA LEU A 559 -14.27 12.68 21.35
C LEU A 559 -14.62 13.20 22.75
N ALA A 560 -15.30 12.38 23.55
CA ALA A 560 -15.69 12.72 24.92
C ALA A 560 -14.48 12.81 25.89
#